data_d36f9326383412e7438fedf1520b474b
#
_entry.id   d36f9326383412e7438fedf1520b474b
#
_cell.length_a   1.000
_cell.length_b   1.000
_cell.length_c   1.000
_cell.angle_alpha   90.00
_cell.angle_beta   90.00
_cell.angle_gamma   90.00
#
_symmetry.space_group_name_H-M   'P 1'
#
loop_
_entity.id
_entity.type
_entity.pdbx_description
1 polymer ?
#
loop_
_entity_poly.entity_id
_entity_poly.type
_entity_poly.pdbx_seq_one_letter_code
_entity_poly.pdbx_strand_id
1 'polypeptide(L)'
;MLTVKIDRLALRPGDWVLDLGCGEGRHCHGVHLQDGVNVVGLDMDIPSLRKAMAGVGQLPKPATPGACAFIKGDAYRLPFAEATFDAVICSEVLEHLDDYFAVLAEISRVLKPGGVFSPTVPRAWPEAICWKLAPGKDGYADQPGGHVRIFQEDSLRREIERLGYRFLGRHYAHGLHSPYWWLKCAFWSRQDDHPMIKAYHRFLVWDLMEKPALTRGLEALADPIMGKSVAFYFRKSAAAGEAAA
;
A
#
# COMPACT_ATOMS: atom_id res chain seq x y z
N MET A 1 -5.68 -2.22 9.07
CA MET A 1 -5.58 -0.75 8.84
C MET A 1 -5.21 -0.51 7.38
N LEU A 2 -5.91 0.41 6.69
CA LEU A 2 -5.65 0.73 5.28
C LEU A 2 -4.67 1.89 5.16
N THR A 3 -3.67 1.76 4.29
CA THR A 3 -2.77 2.87 3.92
C THR A 3 -3.41 3.71 2.80
N VAL A 4 -4.04 3.04 1.82
CA VAL A 4 -4.80 3.72 0.76
C VAL A 4 -6.22 4.02 1.23
N LYS A 5 -6.68 5.25 1.03
CA LYS A 5 -8.07 5.66 1.25
C LYS A 5 -8.91 5.26 0.04
N ILE A 6 -9.77 4.26 0.19
CA ILE A 6 -10.55 3.67 -0.90
C ILE A 6 -11.49 4.70 -1.57
N ASP A 7 -12.06 5.62 -0.79
CA ASP A 7 -12.90 6.71 -1.28
C ASP A 7 -12.20 7.62 -2.31
N ARG A 8 -10.87 7.73 -2.23
CA ARG A 8 -10.07 8.50 -3.21
C ARG A 8 -9.82 7.79 -4.53
N LEU A 9 -10.13 6.52 -4.63
CA LEU A 9 -10.06 5.76 -5.89
C LEU A 9 -11.25 6.06 -6.82
N ALA A 10 -12.31 6.69 -6.29
CA ALA A 10 -13.53 7.05 -7.01
C ALA A 10 -14.20 5.86 -7.74
N LEU A 11 -14.21 4.70 -7.07
CA LEU A 11 -14.72 3.44 -7.60
C LEU A 11 -16.24 3.47 -7.80
N ARG A 12 -16.72 2.74 -8.80
CA ARG A 12 -18.12 2.57 -9.15
C ARG A 12 -18.49 1.08 -9.18
N PRO A 13 -19.76 0.72 -8.99
CA PRO A 13 -20.20 -0.65 -9.23
C PRO A 13 -19.80 -1.13 -10.63
N GLY A 14 -19.24 -2.32 -10.71
CA GLY A 14 -18.69 -2.91 -11.94
C GLY A 14 -17.19 -2.69 -12.15
N ASP A 15 -16.56 -1.73 -11.46
CA ASP A 15 -15.12 -1.47 -11.59
C ASP A 15 -14.29 -2.66 -11.10
N TRP A 16 -13.13 -2.83 -11.73
CA TRP A 16 -12.12 -3.81 -11.36
C TRP A 16 -10.90 -3.14 -10.74
N VAL A 17 -10.48 -3.61 -9.58
CA VAL A 17 -9.31 -3.13 -8.85
C VAL A 17 -8.26 -4.23 -8.79
N LEU A 18 -7.01 -3.91 -9.08
CA LEU A 18 -5.85 -4.76 -8.78
C LEU A 18 -5.18 -4.24 -7.50
N ASP A 19 -4.99 -5.12 -6.53
CA ASP A 19 -4.12 -4.90 -5.36
C ASP A 19 -2.83 -5.69 -5.60
N LEU A 20 -1.79 -4.99 -6.06
CA LEU A 20 -0.49 -5.55 -6.43
C LEU A 20 0.43 -5.63 -5.22
N GLY A 21 0.92 -6.83 -4.91
CA GLY A 21 1.61 -7.11 -3.66
C GLY A 21 0.63 -7.07 -2.48
N CYS A 22 -0.50 -7.76 -2.63
CA CYS A 22 -1.63 -7.63 -1.70
C CYS A 22 -1.35 -8.22 -0.30
N GLY A 23 -0.31 -9.05 -0.14
CA GLY A 23 0.01 -9.73 1.11
C GLY A 23 -1.20 -10.47 1.67
N GLU A 24 -1.53 -10.23 2.93
CA GLU A 24 -2.70 -10.81 3.61
C GLU A 24 -4.04 -10.13 3.22
N GLY A 25 -4.09 -9.34 2.14
CA GLY A 25 -5.31 -8.87 1.49
C GLY A 25 -6.00 -7.66 2.13
N ARG A 26 -5.31 -6.87 2.96
CA ARG A 26 -5.95 -5.75 3.69
C ARG A 26 -6.67 -4.74 2.77
N HIS A 27 -6.07 -4.37 1.63
CA HIS A 27 -6.71 -3.46 0.68
C HIS A 27 -7.78 -4.17 -0.15
N CYS A 28 -7.54 -5.43 -0.56
CA CYS A 28 -8.57 -6.26 -1.19
C CYS A 28 -9.84 -6.34 -0.32
N HIS A 29 -9.68 -6.59 0.99
CA HIS A 29 -10.80 -6.62 1.93
C HIS A 29 -11.51 -5.27 1.99
N GLY A 30 -10.76 -4.15 2.02
CA GLY A 30 -11.34 -2.81 2.01
C GLY A 30 -12.11 -2.48 0.73
N VAL A 31 -11.62 -2.92 -0.43
CA VAL A 31 -12.29 -2.78 -1.73
C VAL A 31 -13.51 -3.68 -1.82
N HIS A 32 -13.40 -4.94 -1.35
CA HIS A 32 -14.52 -5.90 -1.38
C HIS A 32 -15.73 -5.43 -0.57
N LEU A 33 -15.56 -4.55 0.40
CA LEU A 33 -16.65 -3.94 1.15
C LEU A 33 -17.40 -2.84 0.36
N GLN A 34 -16.91 -2.44 -0.82
CA GLN A 34 -17.60 -1.49 -1.69
C GLN A 34 -18.65 -2.23 -2.55
N ASP A 35 -19.86 -1.68 -2.62
CA ASP A 35 -20.95 -2.30 -3.38
C ASP A 35 -20.63 -2.43 -4.87
N GLY A 36 -20.72 -3.66 -5.37
CA GLY A 36 -20.55 -4.00 -6.79
C GLY A 36 -19.13 -3.89 -7.34
N VAL A 37 -18.12 -3.60 -6.51
CA VAL A 37 -16.73 -3.45 -6.96
C VAL A 37 -16.01 -4.79 -6.92
N ASN A 38 -15.29 -5.10 -8.00
CA ASN A 38 -14.50 -6.31 -8.15
C ASN A 38 -13.04 -6.06 -7.77
N VAL A 39 -12.39 -7.03 -7.13
CA VAL A 39 -10.97 -6.91 -6.74
C VAL A 39 -10.20 -8.20 -7.00
N VAL A 40 -8.98 -8.05 -7.50
CA VAL A 40 -7.99 -9.13 -7.60
C VAL A 40 -6.78 -8.73 -6.78
N GLY A 41 -6.42 -9.55 -5.81
CA GLY A 41 -5.15 -9.47 -5.10
C GLY A 41 -4.10 -10.34 -5.78
N LEU A 42 -2.93 -9.78 -6.07
CA LEU A 42 -1.80 -10.53 -6.62
C LEU A 42 -0.62 -10.42 -5.66
N ASP A 43 -0.02 -11.57 -5.35
CA ASP A 43 1.19 -11.64 -4.52
C ASP A 43 2.03 -12.86 -4.91
N MET A 44 3.32 -12.86 -4.57
CA MET A 44 4.21 -14.00 -4.75
C MET A 44 4.09 -15.01 -3.61
N ASP A 45 3.70 -14.57 -2.41
CA ASP A 45 3.67 -15.37 -1.19
C ASP A 45 2.33 -16.12 -1.02
N ILE A 46 2.36 -17.43 -1.27
CA ILE A 46 1.18 -18.30 -1.15
C ILE A 46 0.61 -18.32 0.29
N PRO A 47 1.41 -18.40 1.37
CA PRO A 47 0.90 -18.31 2.74
C PRO A 47 0.06 -17.04 2.99
N SER A 48 0.53 -15.88 2.55
CA SER A 48 -0.21 -14.62 2.66
C SER A 48 -1.52 -14.63 1.87
N LEU A 49 -1.50 -15.14 0.63
CA LEU A 49 -2.70 -15.28 -0.20
C LEU A 49 -3.75 -16.20 0.44
N ARG A 50 -3.32 -17.29 1.10
CA ARG A 50 -4.25 -18.16 1.84
C ARG A 50 -4.93 -17.44 3.00
N LYS A 51 -4.19 -16.62 3.76
CA LYS A 51 -4.74 -15.79 4.83
C LYS A 51 -5.70 -14.74 4.27
N ALA A 52 -5.32 -14.09 3.17
CA ALA A 52 -6.15 -13.12 2.50
C ALA A 52 -7.51 -13.73 2.10
N MET A 53 -7.49 -14.90 1.47
CA MET A 53 -8.69 -15.64 1.06
C MET A 53 -9.55 -16.03 2.28
N ALA A 54 -8.95 -16.55 3.34
CA ALA A 54 -9.66 -16.92 4.57
C ALA A 54 -10.30 -15.70 5.24
N GLY A 55 -9.67 -14.53 5.16
CA GLY A 55 -10.18 -13.28 5.70
C GLY A 55 -11.47 -12.81 5.05
N VAL A 56 -11.67 -13.04 3.74
CA VAL A 56 -12.90 -12.64 3.03
C VAL A 56 -14.16 -13.23 3.67
N GLY A 57 -14.09 -14.49 4.10
CA GLY A 57 -15.22 -15.18 4.74
C GLY A 57 -15.65 -14.59 6.09
N GLN A 58 -14.81 -13.73 6.68
CA GLN A 58 -15.06 -13.08 7.97
C GLN A 58 -15.59 -11.65 7.82
N LEU A 59 -15.62 -11.14 6.59
CA LEU A 59 -16.07 -9.77 6.34
C LEU A 59 -17.62 -9.68 6.33
N PRO A 60 -18.16 -8.51 6.72
CA PRO A 60 -19.56 -8.21 6.44
C PRO A 60 -19.82 -8.31 4.93
N LYS A 61 -20.98 -8.84 4.54
CA LYS A 61 -21.35 -8.89 3.13
C LYS A 61 -21.86 -7.52 2.70
N PRO A 62 -21.30 -6.93 1.62
CA PRO A 62 -21.87 -5.73 1.02
C PRO A 62 -23.26 -6.02 0.45
N ALA A 63 -24.07 -4.97 0.23
CA ALA A 63 -25.42 -5.12 -0.32
C ALA A 63 -25.39 -5.76 -1.71
N THR A 64 -24.39 -5.40 -2.52
CA THR A 64 -24.12 -5.99 -3.84
C THR A 64 -22.68 -6.48 -3.87
N PRO A 65 -22.43 -7.78 -3.60
CA PRO A 65 -21.06 -8.29 -3.59
C PRO A 65 -20.42 -8.27 -4.98
N GLY A 66 -19.24 -7.65 -5.11
CA GLY A 66 -18.37 -7.84 -6.26
C GLY A 66 -17.51 -9.11 -6.11
N ALA A 67 -16.84 -9.50 -7.19
CA ALA A 67 -15.87 -10.59 -7.15
C ALA A 67 -14.65 -10.21 -6.29
N CYS A 68 -14.13 -11.18 -5.53
CA CYS A 68 -12.87 -11.04 -4.79
C CYS A 68 -12.03 -12.30 -5.03
N ALA A 69 -10.88 -12.14 -5.69
CA ALA A 69 -10.00 -13.24 -6.06
C ALA A 69 -8.56 -12.95 -5.62
N PHE A 70 -7.82 -14.02 -5.35
CA PHE A 70 -6.40 -13.93 -5.01
C PHE A 70 -5.60 -14.88 -5.91
N ILE A 71 -4.56 -14.36 -6.53
CA ILE A 71 -3.73 -15.11 -7.46
C ILE A 71 -2.25 -14.97 -7.10
N LYS A 72 -1.49 -16.04 -7.32
CA LYS A 72 -0.03 -15.98 -7.28
C LYS A 72 0.47 -15.40 -8.59
N GLY A 73 1.32 -14.38 -8.52
CA GLY A 73 1.91 -13.76 -9.71
C GLY A 73 3.14 -12.92 -9.39
N ASP A 74 3.85 -12.58 -10.46
CA ASP A 74 5.03 -11.72 -10.43
C ASP A 74 4.64 -10.32 -10.91
N ALA A 75 5.03 -9.30 -10.14
CA ALA A 75 4.77 -7.90 -10.47
C ALA A 75 5.46 -7.44 -11.77
N TYR A 76 6.57 -8.09 -12.13
CA TYR A 76 7.29 -7.82 -13.37
C TYR A 76 6.60 -8.34 -14.64
N ARG A 77 5.62 -9.23 -14.48
CA ARG A 77 4.86 -9.81 -15.60
C ARG A 77 3.44 -10.14 -15.16
N LEU A 78 2.57 -9.14 -15.21
CA LEU A 78 1.18 -9.29 -14.79
C LEU A 78 0.37 -10.15 -15.77
N PRO A 79 -0.33 -11.21 -15.28
CA PRO A 79 -1.09 -12.13 -16.14
C PRO A 79 -2.46 -11.56 -16.55
N PHE A 80 -2.49 -10.29 -16.91
CA PHE A 80 -3.71 -9.60 -17.31
C PHE A 80 -3.53 -8.92 -18.67
N ALA A 81 -4.62 -8.75 -19.40
CA ALA A 81 -4.64 -7.98 -20.64
C ALA A 81 -4.41 -6.49 -20.37
N GLU A 82 -4.07 -5.75 -21.42
CA GLU A 82 -3.99 -4.29 -21.37
C GLU A 82 -5.35 -3.69 -20.96
N ALA A 83 -5.32 -2.55 -20.29
CA ALA A 83 -6.51 -1.79 -19.92
C ALA A 83 -7.62 -2.65 -19.24
N THR A 84 -7.24 -3.54 -18.33
CA THR A 84 -8.16 -4.41 -17.59
C THR A 84 -8.76 -3.72 -16.37
N PHE A 85 -7.96 -2.93 -15.62
CA PHE A 85 -8.36 -2.42 -14.32
C PHE A 85 -8.73 -0.94 -14.35
N ASP A 86 -9.76 -0.59 -13.58
CA ASP A 86 -10.19 0.80 -13.36
C ASP A 86 -9.32 1.47 -12.29
N ALA A 87 -8.78 0.69 -11.35
CA ALA A 87 -7.80 1.16 -10.38
C ALA A 87 -6.74 0.09 -10.08
N VAL A 88 -5.52 0.55 -9.76
CA VAL A 88 -4.43 -0.28 -9.25
C VAL A 88 -3.91 0.31 -7.95
N ILE A 89 -3.88 -0.51 -6.92
CA ILE A 89 -3.21 -0.26 -5.64
C ILE A 89 -1.86 -1.00 -5.69
N CYS A 90 -0.78 -0.33 -5.26
CA CYS A 90 0.54 -0.93 -5.10
C CYS A 90 1.13 -0.40 -3.78
N SER A 91 0.82 -1.11 -2.69
CA SER A 91 1.05 -0.58 -1.35
C SER A 91 2.23 -1.23 -0.66
N GLU A 92 3.28 -0.45 -0.39
CA GLU A 92 4.52 -0.90 0.25
C GLU A 92 5.15 -2.07 -0.54
N VAL A 93 5.37 -1.86 -1.84
CA VAL A 93 5.95 -2.86 -2.76
C VAL A 93 7.15 -2.30 -3.51
N LEU A 94 7.05 -1.07 -4.02
CA LEU A 94 8.06 -0.50 -4.92
C LEU A 94 9.45 -0.39 -4.26
N GLU A 95 9.51 -0.20 -2.96
CA GLU A 95 10.74 -0.14 -2.17
C GLU A 95 11.52 -1.46 -2.09
N HIS A 96 10.86 -2.58 -2.38
CA HIS A 96 11.46 -3.92 -2.38
C HIS A 96 11.98 -4.36 -3.75
N LEU A 97 11.63 -3.64 -4.83
CA LEU A 97 11.88 -4.06 -6.19
C LEU A 97 13.19 -3.46 -6.72
N ASP A 98 14.07 -4.26 -7.32
CA ASP A 98 15.31 -3.76 -7.93
C ASP A 98 14.99 -2.84 -9.12
N ASP A 99 14.13 -3.27 -10.04
CA ASP A 99 13.65 -2.49 -11.19
C ASP A 99 12.15 -2.16 -11.06
N TYR A 100 11.83 -1.19 -10.20
CA TYR A 100 10.45 -0.75 -10.04
C TYR A 100 9.89 -0.05 -11.30
N PHE A 101 10.74 0.45 -12.23
CA PHE A 101 10.26 1.03 -13.49
C PHE A 101 9.61 -0.01 -14.39
N ALA A 102 10.14 -1.23 -14.45
CA ALA A 102 9.51 -2.33 -15.17
C ALA A 102 8.12 -2.66 -14.59
N VAL A 103 7.98 -2.62 -13.26
CA VAL A 103 6.67 -2.81 -12.61
C VAL A 103 5.73 -1.64 -12.85
N LEU A 104 6.20 -0.39 -12.84
CA LEU A 104 5.38 0.76 -13.22
C LEU A 104 4.89 0.67 -14.68
N ALA A 105 5.70 0.12 -15.59
CA ALA A 105 5.29 -0.12 -16.98
C ALA A 105 4.17 -1.18 -17.06
N GLU A 106 4.28 -2.29 -16.33
CA GLU A 106 3.22 -3.31 -16.25
C GLU A 106 1.93 -2.75 -15.62
N ILE A 107 2.04 -1.99 -14.53
CA ILE A 107 0.90 -1.27 -13.95
C ILE A 107 0.25 -0.37 -15.00
N SER A 108 1.07 0.40 -15.73
CA SER A 108 0.54 1.26 -16.79
C SER A 108 -0.14 0.46 -17.90
N ARG A 109 0.40 -0.69 -18.28
CA ARG A 109 -0.20 -1.55 -19.31
C ARG A 109 -1.58 -2.06 -18.89
N VAL A 110 -1.73 -2.56 -17.66
CA VAL A 110 -2.98 -3.18 -17.22
C VAL A 110 -4.03 -2.18 -16.76
N LEU A 111 -3.64 -0.95 -16.42
CA LEU A 111 -4.56 0.11 -16.00
C LEU A 111 -5.21 0.77 -17.22
N LYS A 112 -6.53 0.93 -17.18
CA LYS A 112 -7.30 1.63 -18.22
C LYS A 112 -6.86 3.09 -18.37
N PRO A 113 -6.97 3.70 -19.57
CA PRO A 113 -6.95 5.15 -19.70
C PRO A 113 -7.99 5.78 -18.77
N GLY A 114 -7.63 6.86 -18.07
CA GLY A 114 -8.49 7.48 -17.05
C GLY A 114 -8.55 6.77 -15.72
N GLY A 115 -8.00 5.55 -15.60
CA GLY A 115 -7.95 4.78 -14.36
C GLY A 115 -7.07 5.40 -13.28
N VAL A 116 -7.25 4.97 -12.03
CA VAL A 116 -6.52 5.51 -10.87
C VAL A 116 -5.42 4.56 -10.43
N PHE A 117 -4.21 5.10 -10.26
CA PHE A 117 -3.08 4.40 -9.65
C PHE A 117 -2.78 4.98 -8.28
N SER A 118 -2.71 4.12 -7.27
CA SER A 118 -2.38 4.52 -5.89
C SER A 118 -1.19 3.71 -5.36
N PRO A 119 0.05 4.18 -5.57
CA PRO A 119 1.22 3.62 -4.89
C PRO A 119 1.30 4.16 -3.45
N THR A 120 1.81 3.33 -2.54
CA THR A 120 2.31 3.79 -1.25
C THR A 120 3.73 3.33 -1.04
N VAL A 121 4.52 4.15 -0.38
CA VAL A 121 5.90 3.84 0.00
C VAL A 121 6.17 4.36 1.41
N PRO A 122 7.18 3.83 2.12
CA PRO A 122 7.65 4.41 3.35
C PRO A 122 8.04 5.89 3.14
N ARG A 123 7.61 6.75 4.06
CA ARG A 123 7.96 8.17 4.03
C ARG A 123 9.45 8.35 4.30
N ALA A 124 10.12 9.16 3.50
CA ALA A 124 11.59 9.24 3.46
C ALA A 124 12.24 9.51 4.83
N TRP A 125 11.79 10.53 5.57
CA TRP A 125 12.48 10.90 6.80
C TRP A 125 12.25 9.94 7.98
N PRO A 126 11.02 9.38 8.23
CA PRO A 126 10.85 8.36 9.26
C PRO A 126 11.60 7.07 8.93
N GLU A 127 11.67 6.71 7.65
CA GLU A 127 12.39 5.54 7.16
C GLU A 127 13.91 5.71 7.33
N ALA A 128 14.44 6.90 7.01
CA ALA A 128 15.86 7.21 7.20
C ALA A 128 16.30 7.10 8.67
N ILE A 129 15.41 7.37 9.63
CA ILE A 129 15.70 7.14 11.05
C ILE A 129 15.87 5.64 11.33
N CYS A 130 15.01 4.77 10.79
CA CYS A 130 15.14 3.32 10.95
C CYS A 130 16.48 2.83 10.39
N TRP A 131 16.86 3.27 9.19
CA TRP A 131 18.14 2.91 8.57
C TRP A 131 19.34 3.38 9.39
N LYS A 132 19.24 4.57 10.00
CA LYS A 132 20.30 5.13 10.85
C LYS A 132 20.42 4.42 12.21
N LEU A 133 19.31 3.99 12.80
CA LEU A 133 19.29 3.35 14.12
C LEU A 133 19.73 1.88 14.07
N ALA A 134 19.43 1.18 12.97
CA ALA A 134 19.82 -0.21 12.77
C ALA A 134 20.58 -0.38 11.43
N PRO A 135 21.83 0.14 11.34
CA PRO A 135 22.62 0.12 10.12
C PRO A 135 23.34 -1.20 9.91
N GLY A 136 23.87 -1.38 8.68
CA GLY A 136 24.86 -2.41 8.34
C GLY A 136 24.24 -3.77 8.05
N LYS A 137 25.14 -4.75 7.94
CA LYS A 137 24.77 -6.14 7.68
C LYS A 137 23.93 -6.67 8.84
N ASP A 138 22.83 -7.35 8.49
CA ASP A 138 21.80 -7.81 9.42
C ASP A 138 20.99 -6.67 10.09
N GLY A 139 21.14 -5.42 9.65
CA GLY A 139 20.36 -4.27 10.07
C GLY A 139 18.96 -4.22 9.44
N TYR A 140 18.25 -3.13 9.70
CA TYR A 140 16.83 -2.97 9.28
C TYR A 140 16.63 -3.12 7.76
N ALA A 141 17.49 -2.52 6.95
CA ALA A 141 17.38 -2.57 5.48
C ALA A 141 17.85 -3.91 4.89
N ASP A 142 18.72 -4.63 5.58
CA ASP A 142 19.38 -5.85 5.09
C ASP A 142 18.60 -7.15 5.42
N GLN A 143 17.42 -7.02 6.04
CA GLN A 143 16.57 -8.17 6.31
C GLN A 143 16.01 -8.78 5.03
N PRO A 144 15.75 -10.10 4.99
CA PRO A 144 15.04 -10.71 3.87
C PRO A 144 13.69 -9.99 3.62
N GLY A 145 13.52 -9.47 2.40
CA GLY A 145 12.38 -8.61 2.07
C GLY A 145 12.48 -7.19 2.63
N GLY A 146 13.69 -6.75 3.03
CA GLY A 146 13.94 -5.38 3.46
C GLY A 146 13.82 -4.36 2.32
N HIS A 147 13.88 -3.08 2.67
CA HIS A 147 13.77 -2.00 1.71
C HIS A 147 15.11 -1.78 1.01
N VAL A 148 15.18 -1.92 -0.31
CA VAL A 148 16.40 -1.69 -1.09
C VAL A 148 16.64 -0.21 -1.36
N ARG A 149 15.65 0.66 -1.09
CA ARG A 149 15.74 2.11 -1.28
C ARG A 149 14.78 2.91 -0.41
N ILE A 150 15.11 4.18 -0.25
CA ILE A 150 14.22 5.20 0.31
C ILE A 150 13.77 6.11 -0.83
N PHE A 151 12.49 6.16 -1.11
CA PHE A 151 11.94 7.06 -2.12
C PHE A 151 11.85 8.49 -1.60
N GLN A 152 12.34 9.44 -2.41
CA GLN A 152 12.06 10.85 -2.22
C GLN A 152 10.70 11.17 -2.87
N GLU A 153 9.76 11.68 -2.08
CA GLU A 153 8.35 11.84 -2.48
C GLU A 153 8.17 12.59 -3.81
N ASP A 154 8.84 13.74 -3.95
CA ASP A 154 8.72 14.55 -5.17
C ASP A 154 9.45 13.94 -6.36
N SER A 155 10.47 13.09 -6.14
CA SER A 155 11.13 12.35 -7.22
C SER A 155 10.20 11.27 -7.77
N LEU A 156 9.68 10.41 -6.89
CA LEU A 156 8.74 9.36 -7.27
C LEU A 156 7.49 9.95 -7.97
N ARG A 157 6.97 11.06 -7.44
CA ARG A 157 5.87 11.76 -8.09
C ARG A 157 6.21 12.15 -9.52
N ARG A 158 7.35 12.85 -9.76
CA ARG A 158 7.76 13.29 -11.10
C ARG A 158 8.02 12.11 -12.03
N GLU A 159 8.56 11.01 -11.54
CA GLU A 159 8.80 9.80 -12.33
C GLU A 159 7.48 9.20 -12.81
N ILE A 160 6.49 9.09 -11.96
CA ILE A 160 5.17 8.58 -12.33
C ILE A 160 4.47 9.57 -13.31
N GLU A 161 4.57 10.89 -13.08
CA GLU A 161 4.02 11.89 -13.98
C GLU A 161 4.64 11.79 -15.40
N ARG A 162 5.95 11.49 -15.51
CA ARG A 162 6.61 11.28 -16.82
C ARG A 162 6.10 10.05 -17.59
N LEU A 163 5.50 9.09 -16.89
CA LEU A 163 4.84 7.93 -17.51
C LEU A 163 3.41 8.25 -18.03
N GLY A 164 3.02 9.51 -18.03
CA GLY A 164 1.72 9.93 -18.54
C GLY A 164 0.62 9.93 -17.48
N TYR A 165 0.97 10.06 -16.23
CA TYR A 165 -0.01 10.18 -15.13
C TYR A 165 -0.15 11.63 -14.67
N ARG A 166 -1.39 12.01 -14.31
CA ARG A 166 -1.68 13.26 -13.63
C ARG A 166 -1.76 13.02 -12.11
N PHE A 167 -1.00 13.76 -11.35
CA PHE A 167 -1.08 13.74 -9.89
C PHE A 167 -2.41 14.31 -9.39
N LEU A 168 -3.09 13.58 -8.50
CA LEU A 168 -4.36 13.99 -7.88
C LEU A 168 -4.19 14.45 -6.43
N GLY A 169 -3.14 13.99 -5.77
CA GLY A 169 -2.87 14.33 -4.39
C GLY A 169 -2.15 13.22 -3.63
N ARG A 170 -1.80 13.51 -2.40
CA ARG A 170 -1.19 12.55 -1.47
C ARG A 170 -1.76 12.71 -0.07
N HIS A 171 -1.54 11.73 0.80
CA HIS A 171 -1.68 11.86 2.25
C HIS A 171 -0.66 10.97 2.94
N TYR A 172 -0.47 11.24 4.23
CA TYR A 172 0.37 10.43 5.11
C TYR A 172 -0.49 9.54 5.98
N ALA A 173 0.05 8.42 6.40
CA ALA A 173 -0.66 7.44 7.20
C ALA A 173 0.26 6.79 8.25
N HIS A 174 -0.37 6.27 9.30
CA HIS A 174 0.29 5.46 10.31
C HIS A 174 1.31 6.24 11.16
N GLY A 175 0.97 7.48 11.54
CA GLY A 175 1.83 8.34 12.36
C GLY A 175 2.20 7.72 13.71
N LEU A 176 1.27 7.01 14.35
CA LEU A 176 1.52 6.29 15.59
C LEU A 176 2.43 5.07 15.41
N HIS A 177 2.67 4.62 14.17
CA HIS A 177 3.56 3.47 13.91
C HIS A 177 5.03 3.88 13.79
N SER A 178 5.34 5.12 13.42
CA SER A 178 6.74 5.58 13.28
C SER A 178 7.54 5.44 14.57
N PRO A 179 7.06 5.90 15.75
CA PRO A 179 7.79 5.70 17.01
C PRO A 179 7.97 4.22 17.38
N TYR A 180 7.03 3.35 17.04
CA TYR A 180 7.17 1.92 17.24
C TYR A 180 8.36 1.35 16.45
N TRP A 181 8.47 1.71 15.16
CA TRP A 181 9.55 1.23 14.32
C TRP A 181 10.90 1.82 14.73
N TRP A 182 10.94 3.11 15.13
CA TRP A 182 12.16 3.70 15.67
C TRP A 182 12.62 2.99 16.94
N LEU A 183 11.70 2.65 17.82
CA LEU A 183 11.98 1.91 19.04
C LEU A 183 12.52 0.51 18.71
N LYS A 184 11.91 -0.19 17.75
CA LYS A 184 12.43 -1.49 17.26
C LYS A 184 13.84 -1.36 16.71
N CYS A 185 14.10 -0.36 15.89
CA CYS A 185 15.42 -0.13 15.32
C CYS A 185 16.46 0.28 16.38
N ALA A 186 16.07 1.09 17.36
CA ALA A 186 16.97 1.47 18.47
C ALA A 186 17.38 0.29 19.36
N PHE A 187 16.52 -0.71 19.49
CA PHE A 187 16.79 -1.93 20.25
C PHE A 187 16.85 -3.16 19.34
N TRP A 188 17.46 -3.03 18.16
CA TRP A 188 17.43 -4.02 17.07
C TRP A 188 17.80 -5.44 17.53
N SER A 189 18.90 -5.60 18.29
CA SER A 189 19.33 -6.90 18.82
C SER A 189 18.39 -7.54 19.86
N ARG A 190 17.43 -6.78 20.38
CA ARG A 190 16.46 -7.21 21.40
C ARG A 190 15.03 -6.87 21.00
N GLN A 191 14.77 -6.63 19.73
CA GLN A 191 13.49 -6.12 19.23
C GLN A 191 12.28 -7.01 19.58
N ASP A 192 12.50 -8.32 19.74
CA ASP A 192 11.43 -9.26 20.05
C ASP A 192 11.14 -9.37 21.55
N ASP A 193 12.12 -9.04 22.41
CA ASP A 193 12.02 -9.23 23.86
C ASP A 193 11.97 -7.95 24.69
N HIS A 194 12.26 -6.80 24.08
CA HIS A 194 12.33 -5.54 24.80
C HIS A 194 10.95 -5.11 25.35
N PRO A 195 10.82 -4.83 26.68
CA PRO A 195 9.52 -4.59 27.30
C PRO A 195 8.79 -3.36 26.76
N MET A 196 9.52 -2.29 26.41
CA MET A 196 8.92 -1.08 25.81
C MET A 196 8.32 -1.37 24.43
N ILE A 197 8.99 -2.19 23.61
CA ILE A 197 8.50 -2.58 22.29
C ILE A 197 7.22 -3.42 22.46
N LYS A 198 7.22 -4.40 23.36
CA LYS A 198 6.03 -5.21 23.68
C LYS A 198 4.87 -4.35 24.21
N ALA A 199 5.16 -3.37 25.06
CA ALA A 199 4.14 -2.45 25.57
C ALA A 199 3.56 -1.59 24.45
N TYR A 200 4.41 -1.01 23.58
CA TYR A 200 3.96 -0.20 22.46
C TYR A 200 3.19 -1.03 21.42
N HIS A 201 3.65 -2.25 21.15
CA HIS A 201 2.93 -3.18 20.27
C HIS A 201 1.51 -3.46 20.79
N ARG A 202 1.36 -3.75 22.10
CA ARG A 202 0.03 -3.93 22.72
C ARG A 202 -0.85 -2.70 22.57
N PHE A 203 -0.28 -1.49 22.70
CA PHE A 203 -1.00 -0.25 22.48
C PHE A 203 -1.50 -0.16 21.01
N LEU A 204 -0.66 -0.45 20.01
CA LEU A 204 -1.07 -0.43 18.59
C LEU A 204 -2.12 -1.50 18.29
N VAL A 205 -2.01 -2.70 18.87
CA VAL A 205 -3.02 -3.74 18.72
C VAL A 205 -4.36 -3.31 19.33
N TRP A 206 -4.33 -2.75 20.55
CA TRP A 206 -5.51 -2.19 21.19
C TRP A 206 -6.14 -1.08 20.34
N ASP A 207 -5.35 -0.14 19.84
CA ASP A 207 -5.82 0.92 18.96
C ASP A 207 -6.48 0.37 17.71
N LEU A 208 -5.88 -0.64 17.07
CA LEU A 208 -6.42 -1.29 15.88
C LEU A 208 -7.75 -1.99 16.13
N MET A 209 -7.90 -2.66 17.28
CA MET A 209 -9.09 -3.45 17.61
C MET A 209 -10.25 -2.57 18.09
N GLU A 210 -9.97 -1.63 18.99
CA GLU A 210 -11.00 -0.80 19.63
C GLU A 210 -11.30 0.49 18.86
N LYS A 211 -10.35 0.95 18.04
CA LYS A 211 -10.45 2.19 17.23
C LYS A 211 -10.96 3.40 18.04
N PRO A 212 -10.36 3.72 19.20
CA PRO A 212 -10.86 4.79 20.05
C PRO A 212 -10.80 6.14 19.33
N ALA A 213 -11.74 7.03 19.61
CA ALA A 213 -11.78 8.35 18.99
C ALA A 213 -10.54 9.19 19.32
N LEU A 214 -9.99 9.01 20.54
CA LEU A 214 -8.78 9.70 20.98
C LEU A 214 -7.57 9.35 20.12
N THR A 215 -7.28 8.07 19.92
CA THR A 215 -6.12 7.63 19.13
C THR A 215 -6.29 7.96 17.65
N ARG A 216 -7.51 7.91 17.11
CA ARG A 216 -7.79 8.41 15.75
C ARG A 216 -7.52 9.89 15.61
N GLY A 217 -7.89 10.70 16.62
CA GLY A 217 -7.55 12.12 16.66
C GLY A 217 -6.05 12.36 16.73
N LEU A 218 -5.34 11.61 17.59
CA LEU A 218 -3.88 11.66 17.70
C LEU A 218 -3.19 11.22 16.42
N GLU A 219 -3.66 10.16 15.75
CA GLU A 219 -3.11 9.70 14.48
C GLU A 219 -3.32 10.74 13.38
N ALA A 220 -4.50 11.35 13.29
CA ALA A 220 -4.77 12.43 12.33
C ALA A 220 -3.84 13.65 12.50
N LEU A 221 -3.43 13.95 13.74
CA LEU A 221 -2.45 14.98 14.04
C LEU A 221 -1.00 14.51 13.77
N ALA A 222 -0.71 13.24 14.02
CA ALA A 222 0.63 12.67 13.85
C ALA A 222 0.96 12.37 12.38
N ASP A 223 -0.03 11.99 11.58
CA ASP A 223 0.16 11.62 10.17
C ASP A 223 0.89 12.69 9.35
N PRO A 224 0.50 13.98 9.35
CA PRO A 224 1.22 15.02 8.63
C PRO A 224 2.66 15.19 9.11
N ILE A 225 2.91 14.98 10.39
CA ILE A 225 4.21 15.19 11.02
C ILE A 225 5.11 13.97 10.81
N MET A 226 4.68 12.79 11.27
CA MET A 226 5.49 11.58 11.35
C MET A 226 4.81 10.35 10.73
N GLY A 227 3.88 10.52 9.78
CA GLY A 227 3.28 9.39 9.08
C GLY A 227 4.35 8.44 8.54
N LYS A 228 4.21 7.14 8.81
CA LYS A 228 5.19 6.13 8.38
C LYS A 228 5.18 5.96 6.88
N SER A 229 4.00 6.04 6.28
CA SER A 229 3.80 5.82 4.84
C SER A 229 3.23 7.08 4.19
N VAL A 230 3.57 7.26 2.92
CA VAL A 230 2.92 8.22 2.04
C VAL A 230 2.14 7.48 0.96
N ALA A 231 0.86 7.82 0.82
CA ALA A 231 -0.01 7.32 -0.24
C ALA A 231 -0.21 8.40 -1.29
N PHE A 232 0.06 8.07 -2.54
CA PHE A 232 -0.17 8.95 -3.68
C PHE A 232 -1.39 8.50 -4.46
N TYR A 233 -1.99 9.43 -5.18
CA TYR A 233 -3.08 9.18 -6.11
C TYR A 233 -2.75 9.82 -7.43
N PHE A 234 -2.83 9.02 -8.50
CA PHE A 234 -2.57 9.46 -9.85
C PHE A 234 -3.69 8.98 -10.77
N ARG A 235 -3.97 9.73 -11.82
CA ARG A 235 -4.86 9.33 -12.90
C ARG A 235 -4.06 9.13 -14.17
N LYS A 236 -4.18 7.97 -14.79
CA LYS A 236 -3.58 7.71 -16.11
C LYS A 236 -4.24 8.61 -17.12
N SER A 237 -3.45 9.35 -17.90
CA SER A 237 -3.99 10.20 -18.96
C SER A 237 -4.75 9.35 -19.99
N ALA A 238 -5.84 9.88 -20.53
CA ALA A 238 -6.47 9.29 -21.70
C ALA A 238 -5.47 9.32 -22.88
N ALA A 239 -5.44 8.28 -23.69
CA ALA A 239 -4.67 8.34 -24.92
C ALA A 239 -5.11 9.56 -25.74
N ALA A 240 -4.15 10.24 -26.37
CA ALA A 240 -4.38 11.49 -27.12
C ALA A 240 -5.26 11.28 -28.38
N GLY A 241 -6.42 10.65 -28.24
CA GLY A 241 -7.36 10.35 -29.31
C GLY A 241 -8.83 10.38 -28.88
N GLU A 242 -9.13 10.36 -27.56
CA GLU A 242 -10.53 10.30 -27.06
C GLU A 242 -11.08 11.64 -26.54
N ALA A 243 -10.32 12.72 -26.66
CA ALA A 243 -10.76 14.06 -26.21
C ALA A 243 -11.56 14.85 -27.28
N ALA A 244 -12.01 14.19 -28.36
CA ALA A 244 -12.73 14.82 -29.48
C ALA A 244 -13.88 13.94 -29.99
N ALA A 245 -14.76 13.46 -29.08
CA ALA A 245 -16.02 12.88 -29.46
C ALA A 245 -17.14 13.34 -28.51
#